data_097e465afe10f517837b863074b6a25b
#
_entry.id   097e465afe10f517837b863074b6a25b
#
_cell.length_a   1.000
_cell.length_b   1.000
_cell.length_c   1.000
_cell.angle_alpha   90.00
_cell.angle_beta   90.00
_cell.angle_gamma   90.00
#
_symmetry.space_group_name_H-M   'P 1'
#
loop_
_entity.id
_entity.type
_entity.pdbx_description
1 polymer ?
#
loop_
_entity_poly.entity_id
_entity_poly.type
_entity_poly.pdbx_seq_one_letter_code
_entity_poly.pdbx_strand_id
1 'polypeptide(L)'
;MQKSFSKTSRFEQLYKENYARLYYYAFRFITDEEVCKDIVNDVFEKAWLHFEDLKPDTATSYLYVQTRNRCIDHLRRRQVEEQYADFYRIVTEEDADIAPDEMEERVQRIEKCIEQLKDPTKTILKECYFDNKKYQEVAEEFGITIHGIKKHIMKALRLLREEFGSGKVPGKDS
;
A
#
# COMPACT_ATOMS: atom_id res chain seq x y z
N MET A 1 14.32 -49.34 -5.36
CA MET A 1 12.94 -48.84 -5.30
C MET A 1 13.00 -47.36 -4.89
N GLN A 2 12.89 -46.46 -5.81
CA GLN A 2 12.69 -45.06 -5.50
C GLN A 2 11.26 -44.89 -4.98
N LYS A 3 11.09 -44.58 -3.69
CA LYS A 3 9.79 -44.14 -3.17
C LYS A 3 9.47 -42.81 -3.87
N SER A 4 8.54 -42.86 -4.80
CA SER A 4 7.93 -41.65 -5.36
C SER A 4 7.15 -40.99 -4.23
N PHE A 5 7.75 -39.99 -3.59
CA PHE A 5 7.04 -39.19 -2.61
C PHE A 5 5.89 -38.44 -3.30
N SER A 6 4.72 -38.49 -2.71
CA SER A 6 3.56 -37.75 -3.23
C SER A 6 3.87 -36.23 -3.26
N LYS A 7 3.17 -35.48 -4.12
CA LYS A 7 3.23 -34.02 -4.17
C LYS A 7 3.13 -33.42 -2.75
N THR A 8 2.13 -33.87 -1.99
CA THR A 8 1.87 -33.44 -0.62
C THR A 8 3.06 -33.66 0.30
N SER A 9 3.68 -34.85 0.25
CA SER A 9 4.82 -35.17 1.10
C SER A 9 6.07 -34.32 0.79
N ARG A 10 6.34 -34.07 -0.48
CA ARG A 10 7.44 -33.19 -0.92
C ARG A 10 7.21 -31.73 -0.51
N PHE A 11 5.98 -31.26 -0.64
CA PHE A 11 5.62 -29.90 -0.24
C PHE A 11 5.66 -29.74 1.29
N GLU A 12 5.17 -30.71 2.03
CA GLU A 12 5.23 -30.72 3.49
C GLU A 12 6.66 -30.64 4.02
N GLN A 13 7.60 -31.33 3.38
CA GLN A 13 9.01 -31.23 3.70
C GLN A 13 9.54 -29.82 3.42
N LEU A 14 9.24 -29.26 2.25
CA LEU A 14 9.64 -27.89 1.89
C LEU A 14 9.10 -26.87 2.88
N TYR A 15 7.84 -27.03 3.30
CA TYR A 15 7.19 -26.19 4.31
C TYR A 15 7.92 -26.27 5.67
N LYS A 16 8.12 -27.46 6.19
CA LYS A 16 8.77 -27.68 7.50
C LYS A 16 10.20 -27.14 7.55
N GLU A 17 10.94 -27.29 6.47
CA GLU A 17 12.33 -26.83 6.39
C GLU A 17 12.46 -25.30 6.29
N ASN A 18 11.48 -24.64 5.71
CA ASN A 18 11.60 -23.23 5.33
C ASN A 18 10.69 -22.27 6.10
N TYR A 19 9.59 -22.71 6.72
CA TYR A 19 8.62 -21.80 7.34
C TYR A 19 9.26 -20.85 8.36
N ALA A 20 9.96 -21.38 9.35
CA ALA A 20 10.58 -20.59 10.39
C ALA A 20 11.64 -19.62 9.82
N ARG A 21 12.41 -20.09 8.85
CA ARG A 21 13.45 -19.27 8.19
C ARG A 21 12.84 -18.10 7.43
N LEU A 22 11.76 -18.34 6.70
CA LEU A 22 11.05 -17.29 5.96
C LEU A 22 10.34 -16.32 6.89
N TYR A 23 9.77 -16.81 8.00
CA TYR A 23 9.19 -15.94 9.02
C TYR A 23 10.22 -14.96 9.58
N TYR A 24 11.37 -15.45 10.03
CA TYR A 24 12.44 -14.57 10.54
C TYR A 24 13.04 -13.67 9.44
N TYR A 25 13.07 -14.14 8.21
CA TYR A 25 13.48 -13.32 7.08
C TYR A 25 12.49 -12.17 6.83
N ALA A 26 11.18 -12.44 6.84
CA ALA A 26 10.15 -11.42 6.74
C ALA A 26 10.22 -10.42 7.90
N PHE A 27 10.47 -10.92 9.11
CA PHE A 27 10.58 -10.10 10.32
C PHE A 27 11.72 -9.06 10.26
N ARG A 28 12.72 -9.27 9.41
CA ARG A 28 13.78 -8.27 9.14
C ARG A 28 13.27 -7.05 8.39
N PHE A 29 12.16 -7.15 7.67
CA PHE A 29 11.52 -6.06 6.92
C PHE A 29 10.35 -5.45 7.68
N ILE A 30 9.59 -6.27 8.38
CA ILE A 30 8.32 -5.93 9.02
C ILE A 30 8.35 -6.45 10.45
N THR A 31 8.14 -5.55 11.41
CA THR A 31 8.19 -5.91 12.84
C THR A 31 6.88 -6.47 13.39
N ASP A 32 5.81 -6.45 12.59
CA ASP A 32 4.52 -7.01 12.97
C ASP A 32 4.48 -8.53 12.71
N GLU A 33 4.33 -9.30 13.79
CA GLU A 33 4.36 -10.77 13.75
C GLU A 33 3.21 -11.35 12.92
N GLU A 34 1.99 -10.81 13.05
CA GLU A 34 0.83 -11.32 12.32
C GLU A 34 0.96 -11.06 10.82
N VAL A 35 1.45 -9.88 10.45
CA VAL A 35 1.73 -9.57 9.04
C VAL A 35 2.80 -10.49 8.48
N CYS A 36 3.85 -10.79 9.23
CA CYS A 36 4.89 -11.74 8.80
C CYS A 36 4.33 -13.15 8.58
N LYS A 37 3.48 -13.64 9.49
CA LYS A 37 2.80 -14.93 9.35
C LYS A 37 1.92 -14.97 8.11
N ASP A 38 1.11 -13.94 7.89
CA ASP A 38 0.24 -13.83 6.72
C ASP A 38 1.03 -13.84 5.41
N ILE A 39 2.12 -13.08 5.35
CA ILE A 39 3.00 -13.05 4.16
C ILE A 39 3.58 -14.44 3.88
N VAL A 40 4.12 -15.11 4.89
CA VAL A 40 4.73 -16.43 4.72
C VAL A 40 3.68 -17.47 4.32
N ASN A 41 2.49 -17.44 4.91
CA ASN A 41 1.39 -18.31 4.53
C ASN A 41 0.96 -18.10 3.09
N ASP A 42 0.82 -16.85 2.64
CA ASP A 42 0.51 -16.51 1.25
C ASP A 42 1.56 -17.01 0.27
N VAL A 43 2.84 -16.92 0.64
CA VAL A 43 3.95 -17.42 -0.19
C VAL A 43 3.86 -18.94 -0.36
N PHE A 44 3.59 -19.68 0.72
CA PHE A 44 3.42 -21.14 0.65
C PHE A 44 2.15 -21.54 -0.10
N GLU A 45 1.04 -20.83 0.04
CA GLU A 45 -0.17 -21.06 -0.73
C GLU A 45 0.09 -20.94 -2.23
N LYS A 46 0.76 -19.89 -2.66
CA LYS A 46 1.15 -19.71 -4.07
C LYS A 46 2.13 -20.78 -4.53
N ALA A 47 3.12 -21.13 -3.69
CA ALA A 47 4.06 -22.19 -4.01
C ALA A 47 3.36 -23.54 -4.19
N TRP A 48 2.32 -23.83 -3.40
CA TRP A 48 1.49 -25.04 -3.56
C TRP A 48 0.79 -25.10 -4.91
N LEU A 49 0.19 -23.98 -5.35
CA LEU A 49 -0.52 -23.91 -6.62
C LEU A 49 0.40 -24.19 -7.82
N HIS A 50 1.67 -23.79 -7.73
CA HIS A 50 2.66 -23.95 -8.81
C HIS A 50 3.74 -24.99 -8.49
N PHE A 51 3.51 -25.84 -7.49
CA PHE A 51 4.55 -26.73 -6.95
C PHE A 51 5.12 -27.72 -7.98
N GLU A 52 4.29 -28.18 -8.90
CA GLU A 52 4.73 -29.10 -9.95
C GLU A 52 5.68 -28.44 -10.97
N ASP A 53 5.59 -27.12 -11.11
CA ASP A 53 6.44 -26.33 -12.00
C ASP A 53 7.74 -25.89 -11.31
N LEU A 54 7.80 -25.98 -9.98
CA LEU A 54 8.99 -25.62 -9.20
C LEU A 54 10.02 -26.72 -9.21
N LYS A 55 11.21 -26.38 -9.71
CA LYS A 55 12.35 -27.28 -9.62
C LYS A 55 12.83 -27.38 -8.17
N PRO A 56 13.09 -28.61 -7.66
CA PRO A 56 13.53 -28.80 -6.28
C PRO A 56 14.75 -27.93 -5.90
N ASP A 57 15.70 -27.80 -6.79
CA ASP A 57 16.95 -27.04 -6.56
C ASP A 57 16.74 -25.52 -6.42
N THR A 58 15.63 -24.99 -6.94
CA THR A 58 15.32 -23.57 -6.94
C THR A 58 14.12 -23.20 -6.06
N ALA A 59 13.44 -24.19 -5.49
CA ALA A 59 12.23 -23.97 -4.70
C ALA A 59 12.46 -23.06 -3.48
N THR A 60 13.53 -23.30 -2.73
CA THR A 60 13.88 -22.46 -1.56
C THR A 60 14.20 -21.03 -1.99
N SER A 61 14.99 -20.82 -3.03
CA SER A 61 15.30 -19.48 -3.57
C SER A 61 14.02 -18.76 -4.03
N TYR A 62 13.13 -19.48 -4.68
CA TYR A 62 11.80 -18.94 -5.07
C TYR A 62 11.03 -18.43 -3.86
N LEU A 63 10.94 -19.21 -2.77
CA LEU A 63 10.25 -18.82 -1.55
C LEU A 63 10.83 -17.52 -0.94
N TYR A 64 12.15 -17.39 -0.89
CA TYR A 64 12.81 -16.17 -0.40
C TYR A 64 12.53 -14.96 -1.26
N VAL A 65 12.58 -15.09 -2.58
CA VAL A 65 12.25 -14.00 -3.52
C VAL A 65 10.80 -13.57 -3.35
N GLN A 66 9.88 -14.51 -3.28
CA GLN A 66 8.45 -14.22 -3.08
C GLN A 66 8.20 -13.53 -1.73
N THR A 67 8.82 -14.02 -0.67
CA THR A 67 8.70 -13.41 0.67
C THR A 67 9.21 -11.97 0.67
N ARG A 68 10.39 -11.72 0.09
CA ARG A 68 10.94 -10.37 -0.04
C ARG A 68 10.01 -9.44 -0.82
N ASN A 69 9.52 -9.88 -1.97
CA ASN A 69 8.64 -9.07 -2.80
C ASN A 69 7.34 -8.72 -2.07
N ARG A 70 6.76 -9.67 -1.34
CA ARG A 70 5.57 -9.44 -0.52
C ARG A 70 5.82 -8.44 0.61
N CYS A 71 6.97 -8.53 1.27
CA CYS A 71 7.35 -7.57 2.30
C CYS A 71 7.51 -6.15 1.72
N ILE A 72 8.17 -6.02 0.57
CA ILE A 72 8.34 -4.73 -0.10
C ILE A 72 6.98 -4.15 -0.53
N ASP A 73 6.09 -4.97 -1.09
CA ASP A 73 4.76 -4.53 -1.50
C ASP A 73 3.92 -4.08 -0.29
N HIS A 74 4.01 -4.80 0.83
CA HIS A 74 3.35 -4.40 2.08
C HIS A 74 3.85 -3.03 2.57
N LEU A 75 5.16 -2.83 2.61
CA LEU A 75 5.76 -1.55 3.04
C LEU A 75 5.38 -0.39 2.11
N ARG A 76 5.32 -0.62 0.81
CA ARG A 76 4.87 0.40 -0.16
C ARG A 76 3.42 0.79 0.06
N ARG A 77 2.52 -0.19 0.26
CA ARG A 77 1.10 0.09 0.55
C ARG A 77 0.95 0.88 1.83
N ARG A 78 1.64 0.49 2.89
CA ARG A 78 1.62 1.20 4.16
C ARG A 78 2.11 2.64 4.03
N GLN A 79 3.18 2.87 3.28
CA GLN A 79 3.69 4.22 3.00
C GLN A 79 2.64 5.07 2.27
N VAL A 80 1.97 4.51 1.28
CA VAL A 80 0.89 5.21 0.54
C VAL A 80 -0.27 5.53 1.48
N GLU A 81 -0.72 4.59 2.31
CA GLU A 81 -1.78 4.80 3.29
C GLU A 81 -1.43 5.92 4.29
N GLU A 82 -0.20 5.95 4.79
CA GLU A 82 0.29 7.02 5.67
C GLU A 82 0.28 8.38 4.96
N GLN A 83 0.68 8.44 3.69
CA GLN A 83 0.63 9.67 2.89
C GLN A 83 -0.81 10.17 2.71
N TYR A 84 -1.75 9.29 2.43
CA TYR A 84 -3.17 9.66 2.33
C TYR A 84 -3.75 10.11 3.67
N ALA A 85 -3.38 9.47 4.78
CA ALA A 85 -3.78 9.88 6.10
C ALA A 85 -3.25 11.28 6.46
N ASP A 86 -1.99 11.55 6.17
CA ASP A 86 -1.38 12.87 6.37
C ASP A 86 -2.04 13.93 5.49
N PHE A 87 -2.31 13.60 4.25
CA PHE A 87 -3.00 14.50 3.33
C PHE A 87 -4.44 14.78 3.78
N TYR A 88 -5.15 13.79 4.28
CA TYR A 88 -6.49 13.97 4.87
C TYR A 88 -6.46 15.00 6.00
N ARG A 89 -5.48 14.91 6.91
CA ARG A 89 -5.32 15.90 8.00
C ARG A 89 -5.08 17.32 7.48
N ILE A 90 -4.28 17.46 6.41
CA ILE A 90 -4.06 18.76 5.77
C ILE A 90 -5.37 19.32 5.19
N VAL A 91 -6.16 18.49 4.54
CA VAL A 91 -7.42 18.92 3.91
C VAL A 91 -8.46 19.32 4.95
N THR A 92 -8.61 18.55 6.02
CA THR A 92 -9.65 18.74 7.03
C THR A 92 -9.24 19.66 8.18
N GLU A 93 -7.93 19.93 8.30
CA GLU A 93 -7.35 20.67 9.44
C GLU A 93 -7.69 20.02 10.81
N GLU A 94 -7.95 18.70 10.79
CA GLU A 94 -8.22 17.93 12.01
C GLU A 94 -6.93 17.36 12.58
N ASP A 95 -6.58 17.80 13.79
CA ASP A 95 -5.47 17.26 14.62
C ASP A 95 -5.93 16.14 15.57
N ALA A 96 -7.16 15.67 15.44
CA ALA A 96 -7.72 14.71 16.37
C ALA A 96 -7.08 13.33 16.22
N ASP A 97 -6.86 12.65 17.33
CA ASP A 97 -6.56 11.23 17.39
C ASP A 97 -7.77 10.45 16.84
N ILE A 98 -7.64 10.03 15.59
CA ILE A 98 -8.69 9.27 14.90
C ILE A 98 -8.38 7.80 15.09
N ALA A 99 -9.40 7.02 15.46
CA ALA A 99 -9.27 5.57 15.57
C ALA A 99 -8.80 4.96 14.24
N PRO A 100 -7.95 3.91 14.26
CA PRO A 100 -7.41 3.32 13.03
C PRO A 100 -8.46 2.92 12.00
N ASP A 101 -9.56 2.32 12.44
CA ASP A 101 -10.66 1.87 11.57
C ASP A 101 -11.35 3.06 10.88
N GLU A 102 -11.59 4.14 11.62
CA GLU A 102 -12.15 5.37 11.08
C GLU A 102 -11.19 6.05 10.11
N MET A 103 -9.89 5.98 10.38
CA MET A 103 -8.88 6.53 9.48
C MET A 103 -8.85 5.76 8.16
N GLU A 104 -8.97 4.44 8.17
CA GLU A 104 -9.02 3.63 6.95
C GLU A 104 -10.18 4.04 6.04
N GLU A 105 -11.39 4.21 6.59
CA GLU A 105 -12.55 4.69 5.85
C GLU A 105 -12.33 6.08 5.25
N ARG A 106 -11.71 6.98 5.99
CA ARG A 106 -11.39 8.34 5.55
C ARG A 106 -10.33 8.36 4.46
N VAL A 107 -9.30 7.52 4.55
CA VAL A 107 -8.29 7.34 3.51
C VAL A 107 -8.92 6.84 2.21
N GLN A 108 -9.76 5.83 2.27
CA GLN A 108 -10.47 5.32 1.08
C GLN A 108 -11.38 6.38 0.45
N ARG A 109 -12.03 7.18 1.27
CA ARG A 109 -12.92 8.25 0.79
C ARG A 109 -12.14 9.38 0.12
N ILE A 110 -11.02 9.83 0.72
CA ILE A 110 -10.21 10.90 0.11
C ILE A 110 -9.54 10.45 -1.18
N GLU A 111 -9.10 9.19 -1.24
CA GLU A 111 -8.56 8.59 -2.44
C GLU A 111 -9.56 8.65 -3.60
N LYS A 112 -10.81 8.24 -3.35
CA LYS A 112 -11.89 8.35 -4.34
C LYS A 112 -12.14 9.79 -4.79
N CYS A 113 -12.13 10.73 -3.86
CA CYS A 113 -12.32 12.15 -4.19
C CYS A 113 -11.17 12.70 -5.05
N ILE A 114 -9.93 12.31 -4.75
CA ILE A 114 -8.77 12.70 -5.56
C ILE A 114 -8.88 12.12 -6.97
N GLU A 115 -9.28 10.87 -7.12
CA GLU A 115 -9.45 10.23 -8.44
C GLU A 115 -10.56 10.88 -9.28
N GLN A 116 -11.52 11.54 -8.67
CA GLN A 116 -12.56 12.29 -9.36
C GLN A 116 -12.13 13.70 -9.82
N LEU A 117 -11.00 14.20 -9.36
CA LEU A 117 -10.44 15.44 -9.84
C LEU A 117 -10.09 15.34 -11.33
N LYS A 118 -10.26 16.45 -12.05
CA LYS A 118 -9.89 16.50 -13.47
C LYS A 118 -8.42 16.84 -13.64
N ASP A 119 -7.80 16.30 -14.69
CA ASP A 119 -6.47 16.72 -15.10
C ASP A 119 -6.50 18.15 -15.71
N PRO A 120 -5.41 18.91 -15.57
CA PRO A 120 -4.13 18.57 -14.94
C PRO A 120 -4.09 18.68 -13.41
N THR A 121 -5.15 19.19 -12.78
CA THR A 121 -5.22 19.41 -11.33
C THR A 121 -4.93 18.17 -10.52
N LYS A 122 -5.51 17.02 -10.90
CA LYS A 122 -5.28 15.74 -10.24
C LYS A 122 -3.80 15.33 -10.28
N THR A 123 -3.19 15.34 -11.45
CA THR A 123 -1.79 14.94 -11.61
C THR A 123 -0.85 15.90 -10.86
N ILE A 124 -1.07 17.18 -10.94
CA ILE A 124 -0.29 18.19 -10.20
C ILE A 124 -0.38 17.95 -8.69
N LEU A 125 -1.59 17.69 -8.17
CA LEU A 125 -1.77 17.39 -6.76
C LEU A 125 -0.98 16.15 -6.34
N LYS A 126 -1.09 15.06 -7.11
CA LYS A 126 -0.38 13.81 -6.81
C LYS A 126 1.12 13.98 -6.84
N GLU A 127 1.67 14.63 -7.83
CA GLU A 127 3.11 14.86 -7.94
C GLU A 127 3.66 15.71 -6.79
N CYS A 128 2.94 16.74 -6.36
CA CYS A 128 3.39 17.61 -5.28
C CYS A 128 3.26 16.97 -3.89
N TYR A 129 2.16 16.27 -3.60
CA TYR A 129 1.88 15.75 -2.26
C TYR A 129 2.23 14.28 -2.03
N PHE A 130 2.22 13.47 -3.07
CA PHE A 130 2.51 12.02 -2.96
C PHE A 130 3.87 11.64 -3.52
N ASP A 131 4.31 12.30 -4.59
CA ASP A 131 5.64 12.07 -5.19
C ASP A 131 6.71 13.02 -4.63
N ASN A 132 6.32 13.93 -3.73
CA ASN A 132 7.19 14.91 -3.07
C ASN A 132 8.01 15.78 -4.04
N LYS A 133 7.52 16.02 -5.25
CA LYS A 133 8.16 16.93 -6.20
C LYS A 133 8.00 18.38 -5.76
N LYS A 134 9.03 19.16 -6.01
CA LYS A 134 8.98 20.61 -5.77
C LYS A 134 8.07 21.29 -6.80
N TYR A 135 7.41 22.36 -6.42
CA TYR A 135 6.53 23.12 -7.32
C TYR A 135 7.23 23.57 -8.58
N GLN A 136 8.53 23.90 -8.50
CA GLN A 136 9.33 24.28 -9.66
C GLN A 136 9.50 23.12 -10.64
N GLU A 137 9.76 21.91 -10.17
CA GLU A 137 9.91 20.71 -11.01
C GLU A 137 8.61 20.41 -11.76
N VAL A 138 7.49 20.46 -11.05
CA VAL A 138 6.16 20.23 -11.64
C VAL A 138 5.80 21.35 -12.62
N ALA A 139 6.13 22.60 -12.31
CA ALA A 139 5.93 23.73 -13.21
C ALA A 139 6.69 23.58 -14.54
N GLU A 140 7.93 23.11 -14.48
CA GLU A 140 8.76 22.83 -15.66
C GLU A 140 8.18 21.67 -16.49
N GLU A 141 7.74 20.59 -15.85
CA GLU A 141 7.13 19.41 -16.52
C GLU A 141 5.83 19.78 -17.25
N PHE A 142 5.00 20.62 -16.64
CA PHE A 142 3.71 21.04 -17.22
C PHE A 142 3.82 22.28 -18.11
N GLY A 143 4.98 22.93 -18.17
CA GLY A 143 5.18 24.16 -18.97
C GLY A 143 4.35 25.35 -18.48
N ILE A 144 4.09 25.43 -17.17
CA ILE A 144 3.36 26.51 -16.52
C ILE A 144 4.20 27.17 -15.42
N THR A 145 3.73 28.28 -14.88
CA THR A 145 4.43 29.00 -13.81
C THR A 145 4.20 28.31 -12.44
N ILE A 146 5.09 28.56 -11.48
CA ILE A 146 4.89 28.13 -10.08
C ILE A 146 3.56 28.68 -9.54
N HIS A 147 3.18 29.90 -9.93
CA HIS A 147 1.88 30.47 -9.57
C HIS A 147 0.72 29.64 -10.15
N GLY A 148 0.85 29.15 -11.39
CA GLY A 148 -0.10 28.23 -11.99
C GLY A 148 -0.23 26.91 -11.22
N ILE A 149 0.89 26.34 -10.76
CA ILE A 149 0.88 25.16 -9.89
C ILE A 149 0.12 25.45 -8.59
N LYS A 150 0.41 26.56 -7.91
CA LYS A 150 -0.29 26.96 -6.69
C LYS A 150 -1.79 27.10 -6.90
N LYS A 151 -2.23 27.66 -8.04
CA LYS A 151 -3.65 27.76 -8.39
C LYS A 151 -4.33 26.40 -8.50
N HIS A 152 -3.66 25.42 -9.15
CA HIS A 152 -4.18 24.06 -9.24
C HIS A 152 -4.26 23.38 -7.87
N ILE A 153 -3.24 23.55 -7.04
CA ILE A 153 -3.23 23.01 -5.66
C ILE A 153 -4.37 23.64 -4.84
N MET A 154 -4.52 24.96 -4.87
CA MET A 154 -5.61 25.65 -4.13
C MET A 154 -6.99 25.20 -4.61
N LYS A 155 -7.16 25.02 -5.92
CA LYS A 155 -8.43 24.50 -6.49
C LYS A 155 -8.71 23.09 -6.00
N ALA A 156 -7.71 22.21 -6.03
CA ALA A 156 -7.84 20.83 -5.54
C ALA A 156 -8.22 20.80 -4.05
N LEU A 157 -7.50 21.53 -3.22
CA LEU A 157 -7.76 21.60 -1.77
C LEU A 157 -9.16 22.15 -1.48
N ARG A 158 -9.59 23.17 -2.22
CA ARG A 158 -10.95 23.72 -2.08
C ARG A 158 -12.01 22.69 -2.41
N LEU A 159 -11.88 21.98 -3.54
CA LEU A 159 -12.83 20.95 -3.94
C LEU A 159 -12.89 19.80 -2.93
N LEU A 160 -11.74 19.38 -2.41
CA LEU A 160 -11.68 18.33 -1.40
C LEU A 160 -12.25 18.80 -0.07
N ARG A 161 -12.00 20.04 0.36
CA ARG A 161 -12.60 20.62 1.58
C ARG A 161 -14.12 20.77 1.46
N GLU A 162 -14.64 21.14 0.29
CA GLU A 162 -16.08 21.19 0.04
C GLU A 162 -16.70 19.80 0.20
N GLU A 163 -16.05 18.75 -0.28
CA GLU A 163 -16.52 17.38 -0.16
C GLU A 163 -16.47 16.86 1.29
N PHE A 164 -15.39 17.15 2.02
CA PHE A 164 -15.19 16.72 3.42
C PHE A 164 -15.76 17.71 4.43
N GLY A 165 -15.73 19.01 4.17
CA GLY A 165 -16.28 20.06 5.02
C GLY A 165 -17.79 20.19 4.93
N SER A 166 -18.40 19.78 3.81
CA SER A 166 -19.85 19.58 3.66
C SER A 166 -20.32 18.30 4.35
N GLY A 167 -19.40 17.49 4.80
CA GLY A 167 -19.66 16.36 5.67
C GLY A 167 -20.06 16.81 7.07
N LYS A 168 -21.18 17.46 7.21
CA LYS A 168 -22.07 17.17 8.31
C LYS A 168 -22.16 15.66 8.34
N VAL A 169 -21.54 15.04 9.34
CA VAL A 169 -21.92 13.73 9.83
C VAL A 169 -23.42 13.68 9.65
N PRO A 170 -24.00 12.72 8.88
CA PRO A 170 -25.43 12.54 8.87
C PRO A 170 -25.82 12.43 10.33
N GLY A 171 -26.57 13.40 10.78
CA GLY A 171 -26.88 13.54 12.18
C GLY A 171 -27.37 12.21 12.70
N LYS A 172 -26.86 11.80 13.82
CA LYS A 172 -27.67 11.11 14.77
C LYS A 172 -28.79 12.09 15.11
N ASP A 173 -29.82 12.09 14.31
CA ASP A 173 -31.12 12.51 14.78
C ASP A 173 -31.51 11.48 15.83
N SER A 174 -31.51 11.97 17.04
CA SER A 174 -32.04 11.37 18.25
C SER A 174 -33.41 10.72 18.05
#